data_12188f7858fd27fb2bb4eb09a45762a0
#
_entry.id   12188f7858fd27fb2bb4eb09a45762a0
#
_cell.length_a   1.000
_cell.length_b   1.000
_cell.length_c   1.000
_cell.angle_alpha   90.00
_cell.angle_beta   90.00
_cell.angle_gamma   90.00
#
_symmetry.space_group_name_H-M   'P 1'
#
loop_
_entity.id
_entity.type
_entity.pdbx_description
1 polymer ?
#
loop_
_entity_poly.entity_id
_entity_poly.type
_entity_poly.pdbx_seq_one_letter_code
_entity_poly.pdbx_strand_id
1 'polypeptide(L)'
;GLAQSAGNSISKMAKGNETRALIYVVLATSIIGAFVSNTGTVAIMMPIIMSMAASSGIRSSRLLMPVAFAGSLGGMLTLIGTPPNLVISETLEENGYAPLKFFSFFPVGVIVIAIGLAVLLPMSLLLIKKKGKHQNGGQGKSVDDLAVQYQLHENIYKYSVGNNKGGLAGMRVQDLDLQNKYGLTILEIRNETKNALGKEIRQNMAWADTMIVQGDILYFYGDKQAMETFARERHLVSMSTDRLDFYDIGISEIVVLPTSRLIGTRIRDSRLREDYSVNILSIHRDKKYIKEELSEHRLQNGDILLVQGQWEKIMQMNHENENWVVLGRPDKLMERVSLDYKAPVAAAIMLLMIVMMVFDFIPIAPVVAVVSAALLMVFAGCFRSVDAAYKTINWESVMLIASMMPMSIALEKTGVSQIVSENLVRSLGALGPYALLAGMYFTTSLMTMFISNTATAVLMAPIALTAAQQIGVSPYSFMFAVTLGASMCFASPFSTPPNALVMKAGRYTFMDYIIVGLPLQIIIGIVMTIILPLLFPF
;
A
#
# COMPACT_ATOMS: atom_id res chain seq x y z
N GLY A 1 -6.84 -0.47 -4.82
CA GLY A 1 -8.25 -0.83 -4.91
C GLY A 1 -8.67 -1.95 -3.97
N LEU A 2 -8.15 -3.17 -4.16
CA LEU A 2 -8.55 -4.35 -3.37
C LEU A 2 -8.40 -4.16 -1.85
N ALA A 3 -7.26 -3.64 -1.42
CA ALA A 3 -6.98 -3.43 0.00
C ALA A 3 -7.86 -2.33 0.62
N GLN A 4 -8.18 -1.28 -0.11
CA GLN A 4 -9.05 -0.20 0.34
C GLN A 4 -10.50 -0.68 0.49
N SER A 5 -10.96 -1.51 -0.46
CA SER A 5 -12.28 -2.18 -0.37
C SER A 5 -12.36 -3.10 0.84
N ALA A 6 -11.31 -3.87 1.11
CA ALA A 6 -11.20 -4.70 2.32
C ALA A 6 -11.26 -3.86 3.60
N GLY A 7 -10.56 -2.73 3.66
CA GLY A 7 -10.56 -1.84 4.83
C GLY A 7 -11.92 -1.24 5.15
N ASN A 8 -12.65 -0.80 4.13
CA ASN A 8 -14.02 -0.29 4.29
C ASN A 8 -14.97 -1.38 4.83
N SER A 9 -14.80 -2.63 4.36
CA SER A 9 -15.57 -3.76 4.85
C SER A 9 -15.25 -4.09 6.32
N ILE A 10 -13.97 -4.05 6.69
CA ILE A 10 -13.51 -4.26 8.08
C ILE A 10 -14.11 -3.19 9.01
N SER A 11 -14.08 -1.93 8.62
CA SER A 11 -14.65 -0.83 9.42
C SER A 11 -16.15 -1.05 9.70
N LYS A 12 -16.91 -1.45 8.68
CA LYS A 12 -18.35 -1.76 8.82
C LYS A 12 -18.59 -2.98 9.73
N MET A 13 -17.75 -4.02 9.64
CA MET A 13 -17.89 -5.25 10.44
C MET A 13 -17.49 -5.07 11.91
N ALA A 14 -16.53 -4.18 12.19
CA ALA A 14 -16.03 -3.93 13.54
C ALA A 14 -17.05 -3.25 14.45
N LYS A 15 -18.02 -2.50 13.91
CA LYS A 15 -19.11 -1.82 14.65
C LYS A 15 -18.63 -1.08 15.92
N GLY A 16 -17.47 -0.42 15.86
CA GLY A 16 -16.90 0.32 16.99
C GLY A 16 -16.27 -0.51 18.11
N ASN A 17 -16.26 -1.85 18.03
CA ASN A 17 -15.61 -2.70 19.03
C ASN A 17 -14.12 -2.89 18.70
N GLU A 18 -13.23 -2.35 19.55
CA GLU A 18 -11.77 -2.38 19.37
C GLU A 18 -11.20 -3.79 19.24
N THR A 19 -11.71 -4.76 20.00
CA THR A 19 -11.22 -6.15 19.97
C THR A 19 -11.61 -6.84 18.66
N ARG A 20 -12.84 -6.65 18.19
CA ARG A 20 -13.29 -7.17 16.88
C ARG A 20 -12.50 -6.49 15.75
N ALA A 21 -12.28 -5.18 15.84
CA ALA A 21 -11.47 -4.45 14.88
C ALA A 21 -10.06 -5.05 14.79
N LEU A 22 -9.41 -5.33 15.93
CA LEU A 22 -8.09 -5.94 15.97
C LEU A 22 -8.07 -7.32 15.28
N ILE A 23 -9.02 -8.19 15.58
CA ILE A 23 -9.11 -9.53 14.98
C ILE A 23 -9.27 -9.42 13.45
N TYR A 24 -10.23 -8.62 12.98
CA TYR A 24 -10.48 -8.48 11.54
C TYR A 24 -9.29 -7.83 10.82
N VAL A 25 -8.67 -6.85 11.44
CA VAL A 25 -7.48 -6.18 10.89
C VAL A 25 -6.30 -7.15 10.80
N VAL A 26 -6.02 -7.93 11.85
CA VAL A 26 -4.93 -8.93 11.83
C VAL A 26 -5.20 -9.99 10.77
N LEU A 27 -6.40 -10.56 10.71
CA LEU A 27 -6.75 -11.58 9.72
C LEU A 27 -6.67 -11.04 8.29
N ALA A 28 -7.26 -9.87 8.02
CA ALA A 28 -7.21 -9.27 6.68
C ALA A 28 -5.77 -8.92 6.28
N THR A 29 -4.97 -8.38 7.21
CA THR A 29 -3.56 -8.06 6.95
C THR A 29 -2.76 -9.33 6.66
N SER A 30 -3.00 -10.41 7.41
CA SER A 30 -2.33 -11.70 7.17
C SER A 30 -2.71 -12.30 5.81
N ILE A 31 -3.98 -12.22 5.40
CA ILE A 31 -4.42 -12.69 4.09
C ILE A 31 -3.76 -11.88 2.97
N ILE A 32 -3.69 -10.55 3.10
CA ILE A 32 -3.01 -9.70 2.13
C ILE A 32 -1.51 -10.01 2.13
N GLY A 33 -0.88 -10.17 3.30
CA GLY A 33 0.54 -10.50 3.46
C GLY A 33 0.95 -11.86 2.89
N ALA A 34 -0.01 -12.76 2.68
CA ALA A 34 0.25 -14.03 2.00
C ALA A 34 0.66 -13.86 0.52
N PHE A 35 0.25 -12.76 -0.12
CA PHE A 35 0.45 -12.52 -1.56
C PHE A 35 1.20 -11.22 -1.87
N VAL A 36 1.34 -10.35 -0.88
CA VAL A 36 1.98 -9.03 -1.00
C VAL A 36 3.12 -8.96 -0.01
N SER A 37 4.23 -8.31 -0.37
CA SER A 37 5.35 -8.13 0.57
C SER A 37 4.89 -7.49 1.89
N ASN A 38 5.52 -7.88 3.00
CA ASN A 38 5.19 -7.38 4.34
C ASN A 38 5.16 -5.85 4.40
N THR A 39 6.13 -5.19 3.77
CA THR A 39 6.20 -3.71 3.68
C THR A 39 5.03 -3.12 2.91
N GLY A 40 4.72 -3.69 1.74
CA GLY A 40 3.58 -3.28 0.92
C GLY A 40 2.25 -3.45 1.65
N THR A 41 2.06 -4.58 2.31
CA THR A 41 0.87 -4.88 3.10
C THR A 41 0.65 -3.84 4.20
N VAL A 42 1.69 -3.50 4.97
CA VAL A 42 1.61 -2.50 6.04
C VAL A 42 1.42 -1.09 5.48
N ALA A 43 2.10 -0.73 4.40
CA ALA A 43 1.94 0.56 3.75
C ALA A 43 0.49 0.80 3.27
N ILE A 44 -0.18 -0.25 2.80
CA ILE A 44 -1.59 -0.21 2.37
C ILE A 44 -2.54 -0.17 3.57
N MET A 45 -2.29 -0.98 4.60
CA MET A 45 -3.18 -1.11 5.75
C MET A 45 -3.08 0.09 6.71
N MET A 46 -1.94 0.75 6.80
CA MET A 46 -1.72 1.87 7.72
C MET A 46 -2.68 3.05 7.51
N PRO A 47 -2.88 3.60 6.30
CA PRO A 47 -3.87 4.66 6.06
C PRO A 47 -5.30 4.23 6.40
N ILE A 48 -5.66 2.97 6.10
CA ILE A 48 -6.99 2.41 6.40
C ILE A 48 -7.24 2.41 7.90
N ILE A 49 -6.24 1.96 8.69
CA ILE A 49 -6.33 1.94 10.15
C ILE A 49 -6.40 3.34 10.73
N MET A 50 -5.62 4.28 10.19
CA MET A 50 -5.66 5.68 10.62
C MET A 50 -7.03 6.31 10.35
N SER A 51 -7.62 6.06 9.18
CA SER A 51 -8.97 6.50 8.82
C SER A 51 -10.04 5.85 9.72
N MET A 52 -9.95 4.54 9.93
CA MET A 52 -10.86 3.81 10.82
C MET A 52 -10.75 4.31 12.26
N ALA A 53 -9.55 4.58 12.75
CA ALA A 53 -9.33 5.14 14.07
C ALA A 53 -9.96 6.53 14.23
N ALA A 54 -9.83 7.38 13.21
CA ALA A 54 -10.41 8.72 13.21
C ALA A 54 -11.95 8.69 13.19
N SER A 55 -12.55 7.79 12.41
CA SER A 55 -14.03 7.71 12.25
C SER A 55 -14.73 6.96 13.39
N SER A 56 -14.07 5.97 14.01
CA SER A 56 -14.70 5.06 14.98
C SER A 56 -14.25 5.32 16.43
N GLY A 57 -13.39 6.31 16.68
CA GLY A 57 -12.84 6.59 18.01
C GLY A 57 -11.88 5.52 18.56
N ILE A 58 -11.49 4.53 17.74
CA ILE A 58 -10.56 3.48 18.08
C ILE A 58 -9.13 4.06 18.08
N ARG A 59 -8.31 3.65 19.02
CA ARG A 59 -6.92 4.13 19.09
C ARG A 59 -6.07 3.45 18.03
N SER A 60 -5.50 4.23 17.11
CA SER A 60 -4.60 3.73 16.06
C SER A 60 -3.39 2.99 16.63
N SER A 61 -2.84 3.47 17.77
CA SER A 61 -1.71 2.82 18.46
C SER A 61 -2.00 1.40 18.96
N ARG A 62 -3.25 0.99 19.10
CA ARG A 62 -3.62 -0.39 19.45
C ARG A 62 -3.58 -1.33 18.24
N LEU A 63 -3.71 -0.81 17.04
CA LEU A 63 -3.87 -1.60 15.82
C LEU A 63 -2.60 -1.63 14.95
N LEU A 64 -1.80 -0.57 14.96
CA LEU A 64 -0.69 -0.40 14.01
C LEU A 64 0.45 -1.43 14.23
N MET A 65 0.86 -1.69 15.49
CA MET A 65 1.90 -2.70 15.77
C MET A 65 1.40 -4.12 15.43
N PRO A 66 0.19 -4.55 15.86
CA PRO A 66 -0.37 -5.82 15.42
C PRO A 66 -0.45 -5.99 13.91
N VAL A 67 -0.71 -4.91 13.14
CA VAL A 67 -0.71 -4.94 11.67
C VAL A 67 0.68 -5.21 11.10
N ALA A 68 1.72 -4.56 11.64
CA ALA A 68 3.08 -4.83 11.20
C ALA A 68 3.47 -6.30 11.42
N PHE A 69 3.09 -6.84 12.57
CA PHE A 69 3.33 -8.25 12.89
C PHE A 69 2.47 -9.19 12.04
N ALA A 70 1.19 -8.85 11.82
CA ALA A 70 0.28 -9.63 10.98
C ALA A 70 0.75 -9.74 9.53
N GLY A 71 1.39 -8.70 8.98
CA GLY A 71 2.04 -8.77 7.67
C GLY A 71 3.09 -9.87 7.61
N SER A 72 3.96 -9.93 8.61
CA SER A 72 5.00 -10.98 8.70
C SER A 72 4.42 -12.37 8.97
N LEU A 73 3.41 -12.48 9.84
CA LEU A 73 2.69 -13.75 10.10
C LEU A 73 2.00 -14.26 8.82
N GLY A 74 1.37 -13.35 8.06
CA GLY A 74 0.73 -13.66 6.79
C GLY A 74 1.70 -14.14 5.71
N GLY A 75 2.92 -13.61 5.69
CA GLY A 75 3.99 -14.06 4.80
C GLY A 75 4.34 -15.54 4.95
N MET A 76 3.95 -16.19 6.05
CA MET A 76 4.12 -17.62 6.27
C MET A 76 2.99 -18.50 5.73
N LEU A 77 2.00 -17.93 5.04
CA LEU A 77 0.89 -18.72 4.45
C LEU A 77 1.25 -19.33 3.09
N THR A 78 2.16 -18.71 2.35
CA THR A 78 2.50 -19.12 0.98
C THR A 78 4.00 -19.08 0.73
N LEU A 79 4.44 -19.76 -0.31
CA LEU A 79 5.85 -19.78 -0.75
C LEU A 79 6.36 -18.37 -1.10
N ILE A 80 5.52 -17.51 -1.69
CA ILE A 80 5.89 -16.16 -2.16
C ILE A 80 5.66 -15.05 -1.14
N GLY A 81 5.09 -15.36 0.02
CA GLY A 81 4.71 -14.35 1.02
C GLY A 81 5.90 -13.60 1.63
N THR A 82 7.06 -14.24 1.70
CA THR A 82 8.30 -13.62 2.20
C THR A 82 9.53 -14.23 1.54
N PRO A 83 10.60 -13.45 1.24
CA PRO A 83 11.80 -13.97 0.57
C PRO A 83 12.48 -15.16 1.27
N PRO A 84 12.57 -15.25 2.61
CA PRO A 84 13.10 -16.43 3.28
C PRO A 84 12.46 -17.76 2.86
N ASN A 85 11.17 -17.78 2.53
CA ASN A 85 10.48 -18.98 2.07
C ASN A 85 11.04 -19.51 0.74
N LEU A 86 11.35 -18.60 -0.18
CA LEU A 86 11.96 -18.93 -1.47
C LEU A 86 13.38 -19.47 -1.26
N VAL A 87 14.15 -18.81 -0.40
CA VAL A 87 15.54 -19.22 -0.11
C VAL A 87 15.62 -20.66 0.40
N ILE A 88 14.78 -21.04 1.37
CA ILE A 88 14.82 -22.42 1.88
C ILE A 88 14.33 -23.45 0.85
N SER A 89 13.37 -23.08 0.01
CA SER A 89 12.88 -23.98 -1.06
C SER A 89 13.97 -24.22 -2.11
N GLU A 90 14.70 -23.17 -2.50
CA GLU A 90 15.81 -23.23 -3.44
C GLU A 90 16.99 -24.03 -2.86
N THR A 91 17.35 -23.77 -1.58
CA THR A 91 18.39 -24.55 -0.91
C THR A 91 18.07 -26.05 -0.84
N LEU A 92 16.81 -26.41 -0.62
CA LEU A 92 16.36 -27.81 -0.66
C LEU A 92 16.55 -28.42 -2.06
N GLU A 93 16.10 -27.71 -3.09
CA GLU A 93 16.15 -28.15 -4.48
C GLU A 93 17.59 -28.35 -4.97
N GLU A 94 18.49 -27.39 -4.70
CA GLU A 94 19.91 -27.45 -5.03
C GLU A 94 20.62 -28.63 -4.38
N ASN A 95 20.15 -29.10 -3.23
CA ASN A 95 20.71 -30.24 -2.50
C ASN A 95 19.95 -31.56 -2.75
N GLY A 96 19.12 -31.63 -3.81
CA GLY A 96 18.48 -32.86 -4.27
C GLY A 96 17.23 -33.27 -3.48
N TYR A 97 16.70 -32.38 -2.64
CA TYR A 97 15.39 -32.55 -1.96
C TYR A 97 14.26 -32.00 -2.82
N ALA A 98 13.04 -32.51 -2.59
CA ALA A 98 11.87 -31.98 -3.28
C ALA A 98 11.61 -30.51 -2.88
N PRO A 99 11.42 -29.60 -3.87
CA PRO A 99 11.11 -28.20 -3.58
C PRO A 99 9.76 -28.06 -2.89
N LEU A 100 9.61 -26.96 -2.11
CA LEU A 100 8.38 -26.69 -1.40
C LEU A 100 7.31 -26.19 -2.39
N LYS A 101 6.09 -26.77 -2.28
CA LYS A 101 4.93 -26.31 -3.06
C LYS A 101 4.40 -24.98 -2.54
N PHE A 102 3.58 -24.31 -3.34
CA PHE A 102 3.02 -23.00 -3.02
C PHE A 102 2.36 -22.92 -1.63
N PHE A 103 1.56 -23.91 -1.27
CA PHE A 103 0.86 -23.99 0.02
C PHE A 103 1.55 -24.88 1.06
N SER A 104 2.80 -25.30 0.86
CA SER A 104 3.55 -26.06 1.89
C SER A 104 3.68 -25.28 3.21
N PHE A 105 3.65 -23.94 3.14
CA PHE A 105 3.69 -23.06 4.29
C PHE A 105 2.35 -22.89 4.99
N PHE A 106 1.23 -23.19 4.34
CA PHE A 106 -0.12 -22.90 4.83
C PHE A 106 -0.41 -23.46 6.24
N PRO A 107 -0.11 -24.73 6.55
CA PRO A 107 -0.33 -25.27 7.90
C PRO A 107 0.46 -24.49 8.97
N VAL A 108 1.72 -24.19 8.67
CA VAL A 108 2.61 -23.41 9.54
C VAL A 108 2.07 -21.99 9.74
N GLY A 109 1.70 -21.32 8.66
CA GLY A 109 1.17 -19.96 8.68
C GLY A 109 -0.12 -19.83 9.49
N VAL A 110 -1.05 -20.76 9.33
CA VAL A 110 -2.31 -20.76 10.10
C VAL A 110 -2.05 -20.87 11.60
N ILE A 111 -1.14 -21.77 12.00
CA ILE A 111 -0.79 -21.96 13.42
C ILE A 111 -0.12 -20.70 13.97
N VAL A 112 0.82 -20.12 13.23
CA VAL A 112 1.54 -18.92 13.67
C VAL A 112 0.60 -17.70 13.78
N ILE A 113 -0.37 -17.57 12.86
CA ILE A 113 -1.41 -16.53 12.94
C ILE A 113 -2.31 -16.76 14.17
N ALA A 114 -2.69 -17.99 14.46
CA ALA A 114 -3.48 -18.30 15.64
C ALA A 114 -2.74 -17.95 16.94
N ILE A 115 -1.44 -18.31 17.03
CA ILE A 115 -0.57 -17.91 18.15
C ILE A 115 -0.47 -16.39 18.22
N GLY A 116 -0.25 -15.74 17.06
CA GLY A 116 -0.18 -14.29 16.95
C GLY A 116 -1.42 -13.60 17.48
N LEU A 117 -2.61 -14.05 17.10
CA LEU A 117 -3.88 -13.54 17.61
C LEU A 117 -4.00 -13.75 19.13
N ALA A 118 -3.71 -14.97 19.60
CA ALA A 118 -3.81 -15.31 21.03
C ALA A 118 -2.91 -14.43 21.91
N VAL A 119 -1.72 -14.06 21.42
CA VAL A 119 -0.76 -13.23 22.14
C VAL A 119 -1.03 -11.74 21.95
N LEU A 120 -1.32 -11.30 20.71
CA LEU A 120 -1.50 -9.87 20.40
C LEU A 120 -2.79 -9.30 21.01
N LEU A 121 -3.86 -10.10 21.14
CA LEU A 121 -5.10 -9.65 21.76
C LEU A 121 -4.88 -9.10 23.18
N PRO A 122 -4.33 -9.86 24.14
CA PRO A 122 -4.07 -9.34 25.49
C PRO A 122 -2.95 -8.30 25.49
N MET A 123 -1.87 -8.48 24.71
CA MET A 123 -0.74 -7.55 24.71
C MET A 123 -1.08 -6.18 24.09
N SER A 124 -2.02 -6.12 23.16
CA SER A 124 -2.51 -4.84 22.62
C SER A 124 -3.09 -3.91 23.71
N LEU A 125 -3.56 -4.48 24.83
CA LEU A 125 -4.05 -3.70 25.97
C LEU A 125 -2.92 -2.95 26.70
N LEU A 126 -1.69 -3.45 26.65
CA LEU A 126 -0.51 -2.77 27.21
C LEU A 126 -0.16 -1.51 26.44
N LEU A 127 -0.47 -1.47 25.14
CA LEU A 127 -0.24 -0.31 24.27
C LEU A 127 -1.23 0.85 24.53
N ILE A 128 -2.29 0.61 25.32
CA ILE A 128 -3.33 1.62 25.62
C ILE A 128 -2.83 2.70 26.59
N LYS A 129 -1.83 2.43 27.42
CA LYS A 129 -1.37 3.34 28.49
C LYS A 129 -0.74 4.64 28.02
N LYS A 130 -0.46 4.80 26.72
CA LYS A 130 0.10 6.06 26.20
C LYS A 130 -1.00 7.06 25.84
N LYS A 131 -1.38 7.90 26.81
CA LYS A 131 -2.17 9.12 26.57
C LYS A 131 -1.38 10.08 25.67
N GLY A 132 -1.75 10.18 24.39
CA GLY A 132 -1.29 11.23 23.51
C GLY A 132 -2.46 12.14 23.15
N LYS A 133 -2.39 13.42 23.54
CA LYS A 133 -3.22 14.48 22.94
C LYS A 133 -3.09 14.41 21.43
N HIS A 134 -4.22 14.43 20.73
CA HIS A 134 -4.25 14.71 19.30
C HIS A 134 -3.48 16.02 19.04
N GLN A 135 -2.26 15.93 18.59
CA GLN A 135 -1.58 16.98 17.87
C GLN A 135 -1.45 16.49 16.44
N ASN A 136 -2.19 17.11 15.54
CA ASN A 136 -1.97 17.03 14.10
C ASN A 136 -0.57 17.59 13.82
N GLY A 137 0.43 16.74 13.90
CA GLY A 137 1.83 17.07 13.63
C GLY A 137 2.23 16.55 12.27
N GLY A 138 2.29 17.41 11.26
CA GLY A 138 3.28 17.33 10.19
C GLY A 138 3.13 16.27 9.09
N GLN A 139 1.98 15.61 8.95
CA GLN A 139 1.66 14.91 7.69
C GLN A 139 0.85 15.86 6.81
N GLY A 140 1.33 16.15 5.60
CA GLY A 140 0.59 16.92 4.61
C GLY A 140 -0.84 16.37 4.49
N LYS A 141 -1.82 17.26 4.37
CA LYS A 141 -3.23 16.91 4.24
C LYS A 141 -3.41 15.91 3.09
N SER A 142 -4.27 14.93 3.28
CA SER A 142 -4.67 14.04 2.18
C SER A 142 -5.57 14.78 1.18
N VAL A 143 -5.76 14.22 -0.01
CA VAL A 143 -6.70 14.78 -1.00
C VAL A 143 -8.11 14.85 -0.43
N ASP A 144 -8.52 13.82 0.32
CA ASP A 144 -9.82 13.78 0.99
C ASP A 144 -9.92 14.85 2.09
N ASP A 145 -8.85 15.10 2.85
CA ASP A 145 -8.81 16.16 3.87
C ASP A 145 -8.96 17.55 3.22
N LEU A 146 -8.34 17.77 2.06
CA LEU A 146 -8.49 18.99 1.30
C LEU A 146 -9.92 19.13 0.76
N ALA A 147 -10.50 18.07 0.22
CA ALA A 147 -11.87 18.08 -0.28
C ALA A 147 -12.88 18.43 0.82
N VAL A 148 -12.71 17.91 2.03
CA VAL A 148 -13.53 18.23 3.20
C VAL A 148 -13.29 19.66 3.68
N GLN A 149 -12.01 20.07 3.83
CA GLN A 149 -11.65 21.40 4.33
C GLN A 149 -12.19 22.53 3.45
N TYR A 150 -12.13 22.34 2.13
CA TYR A 150 -12.62 23.33 1.16
C TYR A 150 -14.08 23.11 0.77
N GLN A 151 -14.77 22.15 1.41
CA GLN A 151 -16.18 21.82 1.14
C GLN A 151 -16.45 21.58 -0.36
N LEU A 152 -15.53 20.85 -1.04
CA LEU A 152 -15.64 20.63 -2.47
C LEU A 152 -16.88 19.78 -2.83
N HIS A 153 -17.30 18.88 -1.95
CA HIS A 153 -18.49 18.04 -2.16
C HIS A 153 -19.79 18.84 -2.30
N GLU A 154 -19.85 20.05 -1.75
CA GLU A 154 -21.03 20.92 -1.81
C GLU A 154 -21.09 21.74 -3.10
N ASN A 155 -19.95 21.91 -3.79
CA ASN A 155 -19.81 22.79 -4.95
C ASN A 155 -19.41 22.06 -6.23
N ILE A 156 -19.17 20.74 -6.18
CA ILE A 156 -18.85 19.90 -7.35
C ILE A 156 -20.05 19.02 -7.68
N TYR A 157 -20.47 19.09 -8.94
CA TYR A 157 -21.62 18.38 -9.46
C TYR A 157 -21.23 17.50 -10.64
N LYS A 158 -21.78 16.30 -10.68
CA LYS A 158 -21.49 15.28 -11.69
C LYS A 158 -22.71 15.05 -12.56
N TYR A 159 -22.56 15.24 -13.88
CA TYR A 159 -23.62 15.04 -14.84
C TYR A 159 -23.13 14.25 -16.05
N SER A 160 -24.00 13.40 -16.61
CA SER A 160 -23.76 12.68 -17.86
C SER A 160 -24.42 13.37 -19.03
N VAL A 161 -23.71 13.39 -20.16
CA VAL A 161 -24.20 13.95 -21.43
C VAL A 161 -25.07 12.92 -22.14
N GLY A 162 -26.39 13.18 -22.18
CA GLY A 162 -27.37 12.34 -22.87
C GLY A 162 -27.39 12.52 -24.40
N ASN A 163 -28.24 11.73 -25.09
CA ASN A 163 -28.44 11.77 -26.54
C ASN A 163 -29.64 12.68 -26.96
N ASN A 164 -29.94 13.70 -26.19
CA ASN A 164 -31.12 14.52 -26.45
C ASN A 164 -30.81 15.66 -27.42
N LYS A 165 -31.75 15.95 -28.35
CA LYS A 165 -31.70 17.13 -29.20
C LYS A 165 -31.69 18.38 -28.35
N GLY A 166 -30.66 19.23 -28.47
CA GLY A 166 -30.43 20.41 -27.63
C GLY A 166 -29.47 20.20 -26.45
N GLY A 167 -28.91 18.98 -26.30
CA GLY A 167 -27.87 18.66 -25.31
C GLY A 167 -26.48 19.25 -25.65
N LEU A 168 -25.48 18.89 -24.84
CA LEU A 168 -24.10 19.40 -25.01
C LEU A 168 -23.27 18.63 -26.04
N ALA A 169 -23.74 17.48 -26.52
CA ALA A 169 -22.98 16.65 -27.46
C ALA A 169 -22.67 17.40 -28.75
N GLY A 170 -21.41 17.43 -29.16
CA GLY A 170 -20.91 18.14 -30.34
C GLY A 170 -20.57 19.62 -30.14
N MET A 171 -20.80 20.18 -28.96
CA MET A 171 -20.43 21.56 -28.62
C MET A 171 -19.00 21.63 -28.05
N ARG A 172 -18.30 22.74 -28.27
CA ARG A 172 -17.05 23.03 -27.58
C ARG A 172 -17.32 23.70 -26.25
N VAL A 173 -16.44 23.49 -25.27
CA VAL A 173 -16.56 24.09 -23.93
C VAL A 173 -16.67 25.62 -23.99
N GLN A 174 -15.90 26.29 -24.85
CA GLN A 174 -15.96 27.75 -25.05
C GLN A 174 -17.34 28.26 -25.53
N ASP A 175 -18.03 27.46 -26.35
CA ASP A 175 -19.32 27.86 -26.93
C ASP A 175 -20.45 27.90 -25.90
N LEU A 176 -20.22 27.32 -24.73
CA LEU A 176 -21.20 27.27 -23.63
C LEU A 176 -21.25 28.55 -22.79
N ASP A 177 -20.18 29.36 -22.84
CA ASP A 177 -20.04 30.61 -22.07
C ASP A 177 -20.49 30.47 -20.59
N LEU A 178 -20.08 29.36 -19.98
CA LEU A 178 -20.54 28.90 -18.67
C LEU A 178 -20.22 29.89 -17.55
N GLN A 179 -19.02 30.46 -17.60
CA GLN A 179 -18.53 31.35 -16.56
C GLN A 179 -19.32 32.67 -16.54
N ASN A 180 -19.59 33.26 -17.70
CA ASN A 180 -20.27 34.57 -17.78
C ASN A 180 -21.78 34.45 -17.55
N LYS A 181 -22.41 33.34 -18.04
CA LYS A 181 -23.86 33.17 -17.97
C LYS A 181 -24.33 32.56 -16.65
N TYR A 182 -23.54 31.62 -16.10
CA TYR A 182 -23.99 30.81 -14.98
C TYR A 182 -23.01 30.80 -13.79
N GLY A 183 -21.82 31.39 -13.93
CA GLY A 183 -20.76 31.30 -12.90
C GLY A 183 -20.23 29.87 -12.70
N LEU A 184 -20.42 29.00 -13.71
CA LEU A 184 -20.02 27.59 -13.64
C LEU A 184 -18.71 27.36 -14.38
N THR A 185 -17.94 26.41 -13.90
CA THR A 185 -16.70 25.94 -14.55
C THR A 185 -16.74 24.44 -14.71
N ILE A 186 -16.39 23.92 -15.90
CA ILE A 186 -16.12 22.48 -16.07
C ILE A 186 -14.70 22.21 -15.61
N LEU A 187 -14.56 21.35 -14.61
CA LEU A 187 -13.29 20.95 -14.03
C LEU A 187 -12.61 19.87 -14.84
N GLU A 188 -13.38 18.83 -15.19
CA GLU A 188 -12.91 17.69 -15.96
C GLU A 188 -14.01 17.09 -16.81
N ILE A 189 -13.59 16.44 -17.88
CA ILE A 189 -14.42 15.62 -18.74
C ILE A 189 -13.92 14.18 -18.63
N ARG A 190 -14.82 13.28 -18.24
CA ARG A 190 -14.51 11.87 -18.03
C ARG A 190 -15.21 11.03 -19.07
N ASN A 191 -14.46 10.20 -19.77
CA ASN A 191 -14.99 9.19 -20.66
C ASN A 191 -14.81 7.80 -20.03
N GLU A 192 -15.91 7.04 -19.93
CA GLU A 192 -15.92 5.69 -19.39
C GLU A 192 -16.22 4.69 -20.51
N THR A 193 -15.22 3.92 -20.91
CA THR A 193 -15.35 2.88 -21.92
C THR A 193 -15.29 1.50 -21.28
N LYS A 194 -16.22 0.61 -21.63
CA LYS A 194 -16.19 -0.80 -21.22
C LYS A 194 -15.53 -1.61 -22.33
N ASN A 195 -14.35 -2.14 -22.05
CA ASN A 195 -13.62 -3.03 -22.94
C ASN A 195 -13.67 -4.47 -22.41
N ALA A 196 -13.23 -5.45 -23.22
CA ALA A 196 -13.16 -6.85 -22.82
C ALA A 196 -12.30 -7.08 -21.56
N LEU A 197 -11.33 -6.20 -21.29
CA LEU A 197 -10.44 -6.22 -20.13
C LEU A 197 -10.95 -5.37 -18.96
N GLY A 198 -12.23 -4.96 -18.97
CA GLY A 198 -12.87 -4.20 -17.90
C GLY A 198 -13.18 -2.75 -18.25
N LYS A 199 -13.45 -1.93 -17.22
CA LYS A 199 -13.77 -0.51 -17.36
C LYS A 199 -12.47 0.28 -17.53
N GLU A 200 -12.41 1.16 -18.53
CA GLU A 200 -11.36 2.14 -18.74
C GLU A 200 -11.93 3.53 -18.49
N ILE A 201 -11.26 4.32 -17.64
CA ILE A 201 -11.67 5.69 -17.31
C ILE A 201 -10.57 6.61 -17.80
N ARG A 202 -10.92 7.54 -18.70
CA ARG A 202 -10.03 8.62 -19.15
C ARG A 202 -10.52 9.93 -18.58
N GLN A 203 -9.65 10.62 -17.88
CA GLN A 203 -9.89 11.94 -17.30
C GLN A 203 -9.12 12.98 -18.09
N ASN A 204 -9.81 13.99 -18.59
CA ASN A 204 -9.22 15.10 -19.33
C ASN A 204 -9.64 16.42 -18.69
N MET A 205 -8.71 17.38 -18.64
CA MET A 205 -9.03 18.76 -18.30
C MET A 205 -9.94 19.33 -19.36
N ALA A 206 -10.92 20.13 -18.96
CA ALA A 206 -11.82 20.81 -19.89
C ALA A 206 -11.16 22.08 -20.45
N TRP A 207 -10.59 22.00 -21.64
CA TRP A 207 -10.06 23.14 -22.36
C TRP A 207 -11.14 23.85 -23.19
N ALA A 208 -10.89 25.11 -23.57
CA ALA A 208 -11.82 25.90 -24.34
C ALA A 208 -12.26 25.23 -25.67
N ASP A 209 -11.31 24.58 -26.33
CA ASP A 209 -11.50 23.88 -27.61
C ASP A 209 -11.97 22.42 -27.45
N THR A 210 -12.06 21.90 -26.22
CA THR A 210 -12.48 20.53 -25.99
C THR A 210 -13.92 20.31 -26.44
N MET A 211 -14.11 19.30 -27.30
CA MET A 211 -15.43 18.90 -27.79
C MET A 211 -16.06 17.91 -26.83
N ILE A 212 -17.29 18.19 -26.42
CA ILE A 212 -18.09 17.31 -25.56
C ILE A 212 -18.75 16.24 -26.41
N VAL A 213 -18.60 14.99 -26.00
CA VAL A 213 -19.14 13.83 -26.72
C VAL A 213 -20.28 13.20 -25.92
N GLN A 214 -21.19 12.55 -26.62
CA GLN A 214 -22.27 11.76 -26.00
C GLN A 214 -21.68 10.68 -25.07
N GLY A 215 -22.21 10.57 -23.86
CA GLY A 215 -21.74 9.62 -22.85
C GLY A 215 -20.61 10.17 -21.97
N ASP A 216 -20.10 11.35 -22.26
CA ASP A 216 -19.16 12.02 -21.37
C ASP A 216 -19.78 12.32 -20.01
N ILE A 217 -18.98 12.22 -18.98
CA ILE A 217 -19.33 12.62 -17.63
C ILE A 217 -18.58 13.91 -17.33
N LEU A 218 -19.35 14.97 -17.07
CA LEU A 218 -18.81 16.30 -16.81
C LEU A 218 -18.85 16.59 -15.31
N TYR A 219 -17.76 17.11 -14.78
CA TYR A 219 -17.65 17.60 -13.42
C TYR A 219 -17.69 19.13 -13.44
N PHE A 220 -18.72 19.70 -12.86
CA PHE A 220 -18.90 21.15 -12.76
C PHE A 220 -18.56 21.64 -11.37
N TYR A 221 -18.02 22.85 -11.29
CA TYR A 221 -17.82 23.60 -10.06
C TYR A 221 -18.59 24.91 -10.13
N GLY A 222 -19.34 25.22 -9.08
CA GLY A 222 -20.10 26.46 -8.98
C GLY A 222 -21.29 26.38 -8.04
N ASP A 223 -22.20 27.36 -8.14
CA ASP A 223 -23.43 27.41 -7.32
C ASP A 223 -24.44 26.33 -7.71
N LYS A 224 -25.15 25.81 -6.70
CA LYS A 224 -26.14 24.75 -6.87
C LYS A 224 -27.31 25.16 -7.75
N GLN A 225 -27.87 26.37 -7.53
CA GLN A 225 -29.06 26.85 -8.26
C GLN A 225 -28.72 27.10 -9.73
N ALA A 226 -27.57 27.69 -9.99
CA ALA A 226 -27.05 27.89 -11.34
C ALA A 226 -26.84 26.55 -12.07
N MET A 227 -26.28 25.54 -11.37
CA MET A 227 -26.07 24.22 -11.92
C MET A 227 -27.37 23.49 -12.24
N GLU A 228 -28.36 23.53 -11.37
CA GLU A 228 -29.68 22.92 -11.61
C GLU A 228 -30.43 23.59 -12.77
N THR A 229 -30.27 24.90 -12.94
CA THR A 229 -30.85 25.64 -14.07
C THR A 229 -30.19 25.23 -15.37
N PHE A 230 -28.86 25.24 -15.43
CA PHE A 230 -28.11 24.81 -16.60
C PHE A 230 -28.39 23.34 -16.99
N ALA A 231 -28.45 22.44 -15.99
CA ALA A 231 -28.73 21.03 -16.22
C ALA A 231 -30.11 20.79 -16.83
N ARG A 232 -31.13 21.56 -16.41
CA ARG A 232 -32.49 21.51 -16.99
C ARG A 232 -32.50 22.02 -18.42
N GLU A 233 -31.86 23.15 -18.68
CA GLU A 233 -31.82 23.74 -20.04
C GLU A 233 -31.09 22.84 -21.06
N ARG A 234 -30.09 22.10 -20.60
CA ARG A 234 -29.23 21.24 -21.43
C ARG A 234 -29.55 19.74 -21.33
N HIS A 235 -30.62 19.38 -20.63
CA HIS A 235 -31.07 18.00 -20.46
C HIS A 235 -29.98 17.05 -19.93
N LEU A 236 -29.18 17.51 -18.97
CA LEU A 236 -28.12 16.72 -18.35
C LEU A 236 -28.71 15.76 -17.32
N VAL A 237 -28.15 14.56 -17.22
CA VAL A 237 -28.57 13.54 -16.25
C VAL A 237 -27.68 13.63 -15.02
N SER A 238 -28.26 13.96 -13.88
CA SER A 238 -27.54 14.03 -12.61
C SER A 238 -27.04 12.65 -12.19
N MET A 239 -25.80 12.59 -11.70
CA MET A 239 -25.18 11.40 -11.15
C MET A 239 -24.78 11.64 -9.68
N SER A 240 -24.78 10.58 -8.86
CA SER A 240 -24.33 10.67 -7.46
C SER A 240 -22.87 11.14 -7.37
N THR A 241 -22.63 12.09 -6.47
CA THR A 241 -21.31 12.68 -6.21
C THR A 241 -20.73 12.20 -4.87
N ASP A 242 -21.14 11.02 -4.38
CA ASP A 242 -20.75 10.52 -3.05
C ASP A 242 -19.23 10.39 -2.87
N ARG A 243 -18.46 10.34 -3.95
CA ARG A 243 -16.99 10.33 -3.94
C ARG A 243 -16.43 11.15 -5.09
N LEU A 244 -15.44 11.97 -4.77
CA LEU A 244 -14.57 12.60 -5.74
C LEU A 244 -13.38 11.67 -6.01
N ASP A 245 -13.37 11.06 -7.20
CA ASP A 245 -12.29 10.14 -7.59
C ASP A 245 -11.19 10.93 -8.31
N PHE A 246 -10.05 11.08 -7.67
CA PHE A 246 -8.90 11.83 -8.20
C PHE A 246 -7.88 10.86 -8.82
N TYR A 247 -8.16 10.28 -9.99
CA TYR A 247 -7.24 9.31 -10.63
C TYR A 247 -6.01 10.00 -11.26
N ASP A 248 -6.19 10.63 -12.42
CA ASP A 248 -5.11 11.30 -13.15
C ASP A 248 -5.07 12.79 -12.87
N ILE A 249 -6.21 13.36 -12.45
CA ILE A 249 -6.38 14.75 -12.04
C ILE A 249 -6.52 14.78 -10.52
N GLY A 250 -5.79 15.65 -9.86
CA GLY A 250 -5.83 15.81 -8.41
C GLY A 250 -5.90 17.25 -7.97
N ILE A 251 -5.87 17.45 -6.66
CA ILE A 251 -5.87 18.76 -6.02
C ILE A 251 -4.66 18.93 -5.10
N SER A 252 -4.15 20.16 -5.02
CA SER A 252 -3.05 20.52 -4.11
C SER A 252 -3.18 21.97 -3.67
N GLU A 253 -2.56 22.32 -2.54
CA GLU A 253 -2.42 23.70 -2.10
C GLU A 253 -1.07 24.26 -2.55
N ILE A 254 -1.06 25.50 -3.07
CA ILE A 254 0.17 26.25 -3.34
C ILE A 254 0.15 27.57 -2.59
N VAL A 255 1.28 27.98 -2.02
CA VAL A 255 1.43 29.28 -1.34
C VAL A 255 2.19 30.24 -2.24
N VAL A 256 1.61 31.41 -2.48
CA VAL A 256 2.24 32.50 -3.23
C VAL A 256 3.35 33.12 -2.38
N LEU A 257 4.58 33.09 -2.90
CA LEU A 257 5.76 33.63 -2.21
C LEU A 257 5.86 35.14 -2.31
N PRO A 258 6.54 35.82 -1.35
CA PRO A 258 6.81 37.25 -1.44
C PRO A 258 7.60 37.68 -2.69
N THR A 259 8.39 36.76 -3.24
CA THR A 259 9.20 36.93 -4.45
C THR A 259 8.42 36.73 -5.74
N SER A 260 7.15 36.32 -5.65
CA SER A 260 6.34 35.96 -6.80
C SER A 260 6.07 37.13 -7.72
N ARG A 261 6.30 36.93 -9.01
CA ARG A 261 5.92 37.88 -10.08
C ARG A 261 4.39 37.98 -10.23
N LEU A 262 3.64 37.05 -9.64
CA LEU A 262 2.18 37.02 -9.73
C LEU A 262 1.49 37.96 -8.73
N ILE A 263 2.22 38.54 -7.77
CA ILE A 263 1.66 39.46 -6.80
C ILE A 263 1.07 40.69 -7.52
N GLY A 264 -0.18 41.04 -7.19
CA GLY A 264 -0.91 42.14 -7.79
C GLY A 264 -1.56 41.84 -9.14
N THR A 265 -1.23 40.70 -9.80
CA THR A 265 -1.90 40.27 -11.04
C THR A 265 -3.26 39.65 -10.70
N ARG A 266 -4.23 39.79 -11.59
CA ARG A 266 -5.50 39.05 -11.47
C ARG A 266 -5.29 37.59 -11.84
N ILE A 267 -6.08 36.70 -11.25
CA ILE A 267 -5.97 35.25 -11.55
C ILE A 267 -6.13 34.99 -13.05
N ARG A 268 -7.07 35.63 -13.73
CA ARG A 268 -7.25 35.48 -15.18
C ARG A 268 -6.00 35.87 -16.00
N ASP A 269 -5.23 36.83 -15.49
CA ASP A 269 -4.04 37.37 -16.16
C ASP A 269 -2.76 36.61 -15.75
N SER A 270 -2.85 35.69 -14.77
CA SER A 270 -1.71 34.96 -14.19
C SER A 270 -1.15 33.86 -15.09
N ARG A 271 -1.88 33.44 -16.12
CA ARG A 271 -1.57 32.34 -17.05
C ARG A 271 -1.29 30.98 -16.39
N LEU A 272 -1.68 30.81 -15.13
CA LEU A 272 -1.48 29.54 -14.41
C LEU A 272 -2.21 28.37 -15.10
N ARG A 273 -3.34 28.65 -15.73
CA ARG A 273 -4.10 27.63 -16.47
C ARG A 273 -3.40 27.24 -17.77
N GLU A 274 -2.86 28.20 -18.52
CA GLU A 274 -2.17 27.95 -19.80
C GLU A 274 -0.81 27.30 -19.57
N ASP A 275 -0.01 27.85 -18.65
CA ASP A 275 1.38 27.45 -18.48
C ASP A 275 1.52 26.14 -17.68
N TYR A 276 0.65 25.92 -16.68
CA TYR A 276 0.74 24.75 -15.79
C TYR A 276 -0.46 23.80 -15.86
N SER A 277 -1.44 24.10 -16.71
CA SER A 277 -2.62 23.25 -16.88
C SER A 277 -3.35 22.99 -15.54
N VAL A 278 -3.52 24.04 -14.73
CA VAL A 278 -4.22 23.95 -13.45
C VAL A 278 -5.38 24.93 -13.35
N ASN A 279 -6.46 24.51 -12.71
CA ASN A 279 -7.58 25.38 -12.32
C ASN A 279 -7.39 25.84 -10.87
N ILE A 280 -7.69 27.10 -10.57
CA ILE A 280 -7.76 27.59 -9.20
C ILE A 280 -9.20 27.43 -8.71
N LEU A 281 -9.40 26.67 -7.64
CA LEU A 281 -10.72 26.39 -7.07
C LEU A 281 -11.06 27.30 -5.90
N SER A 282 -10.08 27.81 -5.17
CA SER A 282 -10.27 28.67 -4.01
C SER A 282 -9.00 29.41 -3.65
N ILE A 283 -9.14 30.59 -3.03
CA ILE A 283 -8.06 31.33 -2.38
C ILE A 283 -8.32 31.30 -0.89
N HIS A 284 -7.36 30.86 -0.10
CA HIS A 284 -7.40 30.99 1.35
C HIS A 284 -6.50 32.16 1.77
N ARG A 285 -7.13 33.23 2.26
CA ARG A 285 -6.48 34.49 2.67
C ARG A 285 -7.05 34.90 4.03
N ASP A 286 -6.22 35.25 4.99
CA ASP A 286 -6.62 35.77 6.30
C ASP A 286 -7.74 34.96 6.99
N LYS A 287 -7.60 33.61 6.98
CA LYS A 287 -8.57 32.65 7.52
C LYS A 287 -9.93 32.61 6.80
N LYS A 288 -10.07 33.24 5.64
CA LYS A 288 -11.26 33.22 4.80
C LYS A 288 -11.01 32.44 3.52
N TYR A 289 -12.02 31.69 3.08
CA TYR A 289 -12.01 31.00 1.80
C TYR A 289 -12.80 31.83 0.78
N ILE A 290 -12.12 32.30 -0.24
CA ILE A 290 -12.70 33.04 -1.37
C ILE A 290 -12.97 32.02 -2.46
N LYS A 291 -14.23 31.88 -2.89
CA LYS A 291 -14.67 30.91 -3.90
C LYS A 291 -15.38 31.57 -5.09
N GLU A 292 -15.86 32.80 -4.91
CA GLU A 292 -16.62 33.55 -5.91
C GLU A 292 -15.72 34.50 -6.67
N GLU A 293 -16.03 34.78 -7.93
CA GLU A 293 -15.34 35.72 -8.81
C GLU A 293 -13.80 35.60 -8.81
N LEU A 294 -13.30 34.37 -8.69
CA LEU A 294 -11.85 34.11 -8.53
C LEU A 294 -11.01 34.77 -9.62
N SER A 295 -11.51 34.83 -10.85
CA SER A 295 -10.81 35.42 -11.99
C SER A 295 -10.42 36.89 -11.79
N GLU A 296 -11.25 37.65 -11.05
CA GLU A 296 -11.06 39.08 -10.81
C GLU A 296 -10.17 39.40 -9.61
N HIS A 297 -9.95 38.40 -8.74
CA HIS A 297 -9.13 38.61 -7.55
C HIS A 297 -7.66 38.76 -7.90
N ARG A 298 -7.01 39.75 -7.27
CA ARG A 298 -5.57 39.96 -7.36
C ARG A 298 -4.85 39.11 -6.34
N LEU A 299 -3.82 38.39 -6.79
CA LEU A 299 -2.96 37.56 -5.95
C LEU A 299 -2.15 38.42 -4.99
N GLN A 300 -2.07 37.98 -3.75
CA GLN A 300 -1.30 38.64 -2.69
C GLN A 300 -0.25 37.67 -2.11
N ASN A 301 0.76 38.23 -1.47
CA ASN A 301 1.74 37.46 -0.75
C ASN A 301 1.07 36.63 0.38
N GLY A 302 1.43 35.36 0.45
CA GLY A 302 0.89 34.45 1.46
C GLY A 302 -0.49 33.85 1.14
N ASP A 303 -1.08 34.19 -0.03
CA ASP A 303 -2.28 33.50 -0.49
C ASP A 303 -2.02 32.01 -0.64
N ILE A 304 -2.92 31.19 -0.12
CA ILE A 304 -2.92 29.76 -0.36
C ILE A 304 -3.97 29.48 -1.43
N LEU A 305 -3.53 29.02 -2.59
CA LEU A 305 -4.41 28.67 -3.70
C LEU A 305 -4.67 27.17 -3.69
N LEU A 306 -5.94 26.76 -3.71
CA LEU A 306 -6.31 25.39 -4.00
C LEU A 306 -6.33 25.22 -5.51
N VAL A 307 -5.42 24.41 -6.04
CA VAL A 307 -5.28 24.14 -7.47
C VAL A 307 -5.71 22.72 -7.79
N GLN A 308 -6.35 22.54 -8.95
CA GLN A 308 -6.70 21.27 -9.54
C GLN A 308 -6.00 21.12 -10.88
N GLY A 309 -5.42 19.97 -11.15
CA GLY A 309 -4.76 19.67 -12.41
C GLY A 309 -4.26 18.24 -12.48
N GLN A 310 -3.65 17.89 -13.61
CA GLN A 310 -2.97 16.60 -13.74
C GLN A 310 -1.83 16.49 -12.73
N TRP A 311 -1.67 15.34 -12.09
CA TRP A 311 -0.64 15.12 -11.09
C TRP A 311 0.77 15.42 -11.60
N GLU A 312 1.05 15.10 -12.86
CA GLU A 312 2.35 15.40 -13.50
C GLU A 312 2.63 16.91 -13.56
N LYS A 313 1.59 17.71 -13.85
CA LYS A 313 1.70 19.17 -13.91
C LYS A 313 1.83 19.79 -12.53
N ILE A 314 1.09 19.30 -11.54
CA ILE A 314 1.25 19.70 -10.14
C ILE A 314 2.65 19.37 -9.62
N MET A 315 3.22 18.22 -10.01
CA MET A 315 4.61 17.88 -9.68
C MET A 315 5.62 18.82 -10.37
N GLN A 316 5.39 19.23 -11.62
CA GLN A 316 6.24 20.23 -12.29
C GLN A 316 6.23 21.56 -11.54
N MET A 317 5.06 21.98 -11.02
CA MET A 317 4.97 23.19 -10.19
C MET A 317 5.81 23.12 -8.91
N ASN A 318 6.04 21.92 -8.37
CA ASN A 318 6.87 21.74 -7.16
C ASN A 318 8.36 22.04 -7.38
N HIS A 319 8.82 22.12 -8.62
CA HIS A 319 10.19 22.52 -8.98
C HIS A 319 10.36 24.03 -9.17
N GLU A 320 9.24 24.76 -9.20
CA GLU A 320 9.22 26.22 -9.31
C GLU A 320 9.30 26.84 -7.91
N ASN A 321 10.46 27.35 -7.52
CA ASN A 321 10.69 27.87 -6.16
C ASN A 321 10.68 29.41 -6.06
N GLU A 322 10.43 30.13 -7.16
CA GLU A 322 10.44 31.60 -7.18
C GLU A 322 9.06 32.20 -6.92
N ASN A 323 8.01 31.60 -7.47
CA ASN A 323 6.66 32.15 -7.46
C ASN A 323 5.78 31.57 -6.36
N TRP A 324 5.93 30.29 -6.07
CA TRP A 324 5.11 29.57 -5.07
C TRP A 324 5.85 28.38 -4.47
N VAL A 325 5.28 27.84 -3.39
CA VAL A 325 5.64 26.56 -2.81
C VAL A 325 4.41 25.66 -2.80
N VAL A 326 4.55 24.45 -3.35
CA VAL A 326 3.48 23.44 -3.27
C VAL A 326 3.46 22.86 -1.86
N LEU A 327 2.31 22.97 -1.20
CA LEU A 327 2.13 22.42 0.14
C LEU A 327 1.83 20.94 0.06
N GLY A 328 2.45 20.17 0.97
CA GLY A 328 2.32 18.72 0.98
C GLY A 328 3.34 18.03 0.07
N ARG A 329 3.01 16.81 -0.33
CA ARG A 329 3.84 15.99 -1.22
C ARG A 329 2.96 15.44 -2.35
N PRO A 330 2.85 16.15 -3.47
CA PRO A 330 2.05 15.71 -4.62
C PRO A 330 2.47 14.33 -5.14
N ASP A 331 3.78 14.02 -5.10
CA ASP A 331 4.35 12.71 -5.40
C ASP A 331 3.69 11.60 -4.56
N LYS A 332 3.60 11.79 -3.25
CA LYS A 332 2.96 10.84 -2.33
C LYS A 332 1.44 10.84 -2.44
N LEU A 333 0.83 11.96 -2.80
CA LEU A 333 -0.61 12.03 -3.03
C LEU A 333 -0.98 11.23 -4.28
N MET A 334 -0.24 11.37 -5.36
CA MET A 334 -0.39 10.59 -6.60
C MET A 334 -0.21 9.08 -6.35
N GLU A 335 0.80 8.68 -5.56
CA GLU A 335 1.04 7.27 -5.20
C GLU A 335 -0.11 6.65 -4.40
N ARG A 336 -0.85 7.45 -3.63
CA ARG A 336 -1.98 7.00 -2.81
C ARG A 336 -3.30 6.85 -3.58
N VAL A 337 -3.40 7.44 -4.75
CA VAL A 337 -4.62 7.32 -5.58
C VAL A 337 -4.65 5.95 -6.24
N SER A 338 -5.56 5.09 -5.79
CA SER A 338 -5.72 3.73 -6.28
C SER A 338 -6.65 3.66 -7.50
N LEU A 339 -6.32 2.76 -8.43
CA LEU A 339 -7.17 2.44 -9.58
C LEU A 339 -8.24 1.40 -9.15
N ASP A 340 -9.21 1.82 -8.34
CA ASP A 340 -10.19 0.91 -7.74
C ASP A 340 -11.02 0.15 -8.77
N TYR A 341 -11.30 0.77 -9.91
CA TYR A 341 -12.04 0.16 -11.00
C TYR A 341 -11.28 -1.00 -11.69
N LYS A 342 -9.95 -1.10 -11.52
CA LYS A 342 -9.13 -2.22 -12.00
C LYS A 342 -8.96 -3.34 -10.96
N ALA A 343 -9.46 -3.14 -9.74
CA ALA A 343 -9.33 -4.13 -8.67
C ALA A 343 -9.87 -5.53 -9.05
N PRO A 344 -11.04 -5.70 -9.68
CA PRO A 344 -11.52 -7.03 -10.07
C PRO A 344 -10.64 -7.71 -11.11
N VAL A 345 -10.05 -6.93 -12.05
CA VAL A 345 -9.13 -7.46 -13.07
C VAL A 345 -7.83 -7.95 -12.42
N ALA A 346 -7.26 -7.14 -11.52
CA ALA A 346 -6.06 -7.52 -10.78
C ALA A 346 -6.31 -8.77 -9.90
N ALA A 347 -7.49 -8.86 -9.26
CA ALA A 347 -7.88 -10.04 -8.49
C ALA A 347 -7.98 -11.30 -9.36
N ALA A 348 -8.57 -11.19 -10.54
CA ALA A 348 -8.69 -12.31 -11.49
C ALA A 348 -7.32 -12.79 -11.97
N ILE A 349 -6.38 -11.87 -12.29
CA ILE A 349 -5.02 -12.21 -12.69
C ILE A 349 -4.26 -12.87 -11.54
N MET A 350 -4.38 -12.35 -10.31
CA MET A 350 -3.78 -12.99 -9.13
C MET A 350 -4.34 -14.38 -8.88
N LEU A 351 -5.66 -14.56 -8.99
CA LEU A 351 -6.28 -15.87 -8.84
C LEU A 351 -5.77 -16.86 -9.91
N LEU A 352 -5.68 -16.40 -11.17
CA LEU A 352 -5.11 -17.20 -12.26
C LEU A 352 -3.67 -17.62 -11.96
N MET A 353 -2.83 -16.70 -11.48
CA MET A 353 -1.45 -17.00 -11.07
C MET A 353 -1.42 -18.08 -9.99
N ILE A 354 -2.25 -17.96 -8.95
CA ILE A 354 -2.33 -18.93 -7.86
C ILE A 354 -2.76 -20.30 -8.41
N VAL A 355 -3.79 -20.34 -9.27
CA VAL A 355 -4.24 -21.58 -9.91
C VAL A 355 -3.10 -22.24 -10.71
N MET A 356 -2.35 -21.46 -11.49
CA MET A 356 -1.20 -21.98 -12.23
C MET A 356 -0.08 -22.51 -11.34
N MET A 357 0.09 -21.96 -10.12
CA MET A 357 1.13 -22.42 -9.18
C MET A 357 0.69 -23.60 -8.30
N VAL A 358 -0.62 -23.77 -8.11
CA VAL A 358 -1.18 -24.80 -7.21
C VAL A 358 -1.44 -26.10 -7.94
N PHE A 359 -1.90 -26.03 -9.19
CA PHE A 359 -2.31 -27.20 -9.94
C PHE A 359 -1.21 -27.69 -10.88
N ASP A 360 -0.67 -28.87 -10.62
CA ASP A 360 0.43 -29.51 -11.37
C ASP A 360 0.02 -29.99 -12.80
N PHE A 361 -1.25 -29.80 -13.23
CA PHE A 361 -1.70 -30.23 -14.55
C PHE A 361 -1.14 -29.36 -15.71
N ILE A 362 -0.61 -28.18 -15.38
CA ILE A 362 0.15 -27.36 -16.31
C ILE A 362 1.60 -27.34 -15.81
N PRO A 363 2.56 -27.99 -16.50
CA PRO A 363 3.94 -28.03 -16.05
C PRO A 363 4.63 -26.68 -16.31
N ILE A 364 4.28 -25.66 -15.55
CA ILE A 364 4.83 -24.31 -15.63
C ILE A 364 5.64 -24.07 -14.36
N ALA A 365 6.92 -23.71 -14.54
CA ALA A 365 7.74 -23.29 -13.41
C ALA A 365 7.09 -22.09 -12.68
N PRO A 366 7.09 -22.05 -11.33
CA PRO A 366 6.48 -20.96 -10.56
C PRO A 366 6.90 -19.57 -10.99
N VAL A 367 8.16 -19.39 -11.39
CA VAL A 367 8.71 -18.14 -11.91
C VAL A 367 7.98 -17.68 -13.16
N VAL A 368 7.67 -18.60 -14.08
CA VAL A 368 6.96 -18.27 -15.34
C VAL A 368 5.53 -17.83 -15.03
N ALA A 369 4.84 -18.47 -14.08
CA ALA A 369 3.50 -18.07 -13.66
C ALA A 369 3.49 -16.64 -13.09
N VAL A 370 4.46 -16.30 -12.22
CA VAL A 370 4.58 -14.97 -11.61
C VAL A 370 4.90 -13.90 -12.65
N VAL A 371 5.89 -14.15 -13.54
CA VAL A 371 6.28 -13.21 -14.60
C VAL A 371 5.13 -12.99 -15.58
N SER A 372 4.43 -14.06 -15.97
CA SER A 372 3.26 -13.96 -16.86
C SER A 372 2.13 -13.12 -16.22
N ALA A 373 1.86 -13.34 -14.95
CA ALA A 373 0.87 -12.55 -14.22
C ALA A 373 1.28 -11.07 -14.11
N ALA A 374 2.55 -10.77 -13.85
CA ALA A 374 3.07 -9.41 -13.82
C ALA A 374 2.90 -8.71 -15.17
N LEU A 375 3.25 -9.38 -16.28
CA LEU A 375 3.03 -8.86 -17.63
C LEU A 375 1.55 -8.63 -17.93
N LEU A 376 0.69 -9.59 -17.59
CA LEU A 376 -0.76 -9.45 -17.75
C LEU A 376 -1.32 -8.25 -16.97
N MET A 377 -0.84 -7.98 -15.76
CA MET A 377 -1.24 -6.79 -15.00
C MET A 377 -0.83 -5.48 -15.69
N VAL A 378 0.34 -5.43 -16.31
CA VAL A 378 0.79 -4.26 -17.08
C VAL A 378 -0.08 -4.08 -18.33
N PHE A 379 -0.28 -5.13 -19.13
CA PHE A 379 -1.11 -5.07 -20.35
C PHE A 379 -2.59 -4.79 -20.06
N ALA A 380 -3.12 -5.29 -18.95
CA ALA A 380 -4.49 -5.00 -18.52
C ALA A 380 -4.67 -3.57 -17.97
N GLY A 381 -3.61 -2.76 -17.93
CA GLY A 381 -3.66 -1.39 -17.41
C GLY A 381 -3.93 -1.32 -15.92
N CYS A 382 -3.47 -2.31 -15.13
CA CYS A 382 -3.53 -2.26 -13.67
C CYS A 382 -2.48 -1.30 -13.09
N PHE A 383 -1.48 -0.91 -13.89
CA PHE A 383 -0.52 0.15 -13.61
C PHE A 383 -0.76 1.33 -14.54
N ARG A 384 -0.47 2.54 -14.09
CA ARG A 384 -0.61 3.77 -14.88
C ARG A 384 0.36 3.85 -16.05
N SER A 385 1.56 3.32 -15.85
CA SER A 385 2.62 3.24 -16.86
C SER A 385 3.54 2.06 -16.58
N VAL A 386 4.34 1.69 -17.58
CA VAL A 386 5.40 0.68 -17.42
C VAL A 386 6.42 1.12 -16.37
N ASP A 387 6.76 2.42 -16.35
CA ASP A 387 7.67 2.98 -15.34
C ASP A 387 7.11 2.86 -13.92
N ALA A 388 5.79 3.07 -13.75
CA ALA A 388 5.14 2.88 -12.46
C ALA A 388 5.22 1.42 -12.01
N ALA A 389 5.04 0.45 -12.92
CA ALA A 389 5.22 -0.97 -12.62
C ALA A 389 6.68 -1.28 -12.23
N TYR A 390 7.65 -0.73 -12.97
CA TYR A 390 9.08 -0.93 -12.72
C TYR A 390 9.52 -0.40 -11.34
N LYS A 391 8.98 0.75 -10.92
CA LYS A 391 9.22 1.35 -9.59
C LYS A 391 8.65 0.53 -8.43
N THR A 392 7.69 -0.37 -8.67
CA THR A 392 7.17 -1.26 -7.62
C THR A 392 8.06 -2.47 -7.35
N ILE A 393 9.02 -2.76 -8.24
CA ILE A 393 9.98 -3.84 -8.05
C ILE A 393 10.91 -3.46 -6.88
N ASN A 394 10.97 -4.32 -5.88
CA ASN A 394 11.92 -4.16 -4.79
C ASN A 394 13.31 -4.62 -5.23
N TRP A 395 14.02 -3.74 -5.94
CA TRP A 395 15.37 -4.00 -6.45
C TRP A 395 16.38 -4.33 -5.35
N GLU A 396 16.21 -3.76 -4.16
CA GLU A 396 17.05 -4.07 -3.01
C GLU A 396 16.97 -5.56 -2.65
N SER A 397 15.75 -6.11 -2.58
CA SER A 397 15.55 -7.54 -2.33
C SER A 397 16.10 -8.41 -3.46
N VAL A 398 15.89 -8.03 -4.72
CA VAL A 398 16.40 -8.78 -5.89
C VAL A 398 17.93 -8.82 -5.86
N MET A 399 18.58 -7.65 -5.69
CA MET A 399 20.04 -7.56 -5.64
C MET A 399 20.63 -8.28 -4.43
N LEU A 400 19.94 -8.21 -3.29
CA LEU A 400 20.36 -8.89 -2.06
C LEU A 400 20.33 -10.41 -2.26
N ILE A 401 19.26 -10.98 -2.80
CA ILE A 401 19.16 -12.41 -3.09
C ILE A 401 20.25 -12.81 -4.10
N ALA A 402 20.36 -12.10 -5.22
CA ALA A 402 21.35 -12.40 -6.26
C ALA A 402 22.80 -12.34 -5.75
N SER A 403 23.11 -11.42 -4.81
CA SER A 403 24.45 -11.30 -4.22
C SER A 403 24.71 -12.34 -3.13
N MET A 404 23.67 -12.81 -2.43
CA MET A 404 23.79 -13.74 -1.32
C MET A 404 23.89 -15.21 -1.76
N MET A 405 23.38 -15.58 -2.95
CA MET A 405 23.53 -16.94 -3.48
C MET A 405 25.02 -17.36 -3.60
N PRO A 406 25.92 -16.56 -4.20
CA PRO A 406 27.35 -16.86 -4.19
C PRO A 406 27.94 -16.96 -2.78
N MET A 407 27.43 -16.20 -1.80
CA MET A 407 27.84 -16.28 -0.40
C MET A 407 27.48 -17.62 0.23
N SER A 408 26.26 -18.13 -0.03
CA SER A 408 25.83 -19.46 0.44
C SER A 408 26.76 -20.56 -0.10
N ILE A 409 27.05 -20.52 -1.40
CA ILE A 409 27.99 -21.46 -2.05
C ILE A 409 29.41 -21.34 -1.46
N ALA A 410 29.86 -20.11 -1.16
CA ALA A 410 31.16 -19.88 -0.55
C ALA A 410 31.22 -20.46 0.88
N LEU A 411 30.19 -20.29 1.69
CA LEU A 411 30.10 -20.85 3.03
C LEU A 411 30.16 -22.40 3.02
N GLU A 412 29.51 -23.01 2.03
CA GLU A 412 29.52 -24.44 1.85
C GLU A 412 30.92 -24.93 1.38
N LYS A 413 31.48 -24.33 0.31
CA LYS A 413 32.78 -24.69 -0.22
C LYS A 413 33.96 -24.45 0.72
N THR A 414 33.87 -23.43 1.57
CA THR A 414 34.91 -23.14 2.58
C THR A 414 34.78 -24.00 3.83
N GLY A 415 33.68 -24.77 3.96
CA GLY A 415 33.42 -25.60 5.14
C GLY A 415 32.96 -24.84 6.36
N VAL A 416 32.68 -23.52 6.25
CA VAL A 416 32.19 -22.70 7.38
C VAL A 416 30.83 -23.20 7.84
N SER A 417 29.92 -23.54 6.93
CA SER A 417 28.63 -24.14 7.26
C SER A 417 28.78 -25.41 8.08
N GLN A 418 29.76 -26.25 7.71
CA GLN A 418 30.05 -27.48 8.45
C GLN A 418 30.59 -27.21 9.85
N ILE A 419 31.54 -26.27 10.00
CA ILE A 419 32.09 -25.91 11.32
C ILE A 419 31.00 -25.38 12.25
N VAL A 420 30.11 -24.50 11.77
CA VAL A 420 29.03 -23.95 12.55
C VAL A 420 28.00 -25.03 12.91
N SER A 421 27.61 -25.87 11.95
CA SER A 421 26.67 -26.96 12.22
C SER A 421 27.24 -27.99 13.20
N GLU A 422 28.53 -28.38 13.06
CA GLU A 422 29.20 -29.28 13.99
C GLU A 422 29.21 -28.74 15.42
N ASN A 423 29.47 -27.43 15.61
CA ASN A 423 29.43 -26.82 16.92
C ASN A 423 28.00 -26.79 17.51
N LEU A 424 26.99 -26.54 16.68
CA LEU A 424 25.58 -26.60 17.10
C LEU A 424 25.16 -28.03 17.43
N VAL A 425 25.55 -29.01 16.59
CA VAL A 425 25.26 -30.43 16.82
C VAL A 425 25.99 -30.94 18.06
N ARG A 426 27.25 -30.57 18.29
CA ARG A 426 27.99 -30.94 19.50
C ARG A 426 27.34 -30.39 20.77
N SER A 427 26.88 -29.11 20.74
CA SER A 427 26.33 -28.47 21.93
C SER A 427 24.88 -28.86 22.22
N LEU A 428 24.06 -29.03 21.19
CA LEU A 428 22.62 -29.25 21.31
C LEU A 428 22.16 -30.62 20.82
N GLY A 429 22.90 -31.26 19.91
CA GLY A 429 22.52 -32.55 19.33
C GLY A 429 22.49 -33.71 20.34
N ALA A 430 23.34 -33.66 21.38
CA ALA A 430 23.29 -34.61 22.49
C ALA A 430 21.96 -34.55 23.30
N LEU A 431 21.23 -33.43 23.21
CA LEU A 431 19.91 -33.22 23.83
C LEU A 431 18.77 -33.67 22.92
N GLY A 432 19.08 -34.14 21.70
CA GLY A 432 18.13 -34.64 20.72
C GLY A 432 17.71 -33.63 19.64
N PRO A 433 16.96 -34.10 18.60
CA PRO A 433 16.60 -33.29 17.42
C PRO A 433 15.77 -32.05 17.77
N TYR A 434 14.91 -32.12 18.77
CA TYR A 434 14.09 -31.00 19.23
C TYR A 434 14.92 -29.84 19.79
N ALA A 435 15.97 -30.15 20.57
CA ALA A 435 16.86 -29.13 21.12
C ALA A 435 17.68 -28.45 20.01
N LEU A 436 18.14 -29.24 19.02
CA LEU A 436 18.85 -28.69 17.87
C LEU A 436 17.92 -27.81 17.02
N LEU A 437 16.67 -28.25 16.79
CA LEU A 437 15.67 -27.48 16.07
C LEU A 437 15.36 -26.15 16.76
N ALA A 438 15.18 -26.16 18.11
CA ALA A 438 15.04 -24.96 18.92
C ALA A 438 16.27 -24.05 18.79
N GLY A 439 17.48 -24.60 18.88
CA GLY A 439 18.72 -23.88 18.70
C GLY A 439 18.80 -23.19 17.35
N MET A 440 18.41 -23.88 16.27
CA MET A 440 18.35 -23.29 14.92
C MET A 440 17.36 -22.12 14.85
N TYR A 441 16.14 -22.29 15.38
CA TYR A 441 15.15 -21.23 15.42
C TYR A 441 15.66 -20.00 16.20
N PHE A 442 16.11 -20.17 17.45
CA PHE A 442 16.50 -19.06 18.31
C PHE A 442 17.78 -18.36 17.83
N THR A 443 18.75 -19.11 17.28
CA THR A 443 19.95 -18.50 16.67
C THR A 443 19.56 -17.68 15.45
N THR A 444 18.74 -18.20 14.55
CA THR A 444 18.24 -17.48 13.39
C THR A 444 17.44 -16.24 13.80
N SER A 445 16.58 -16.41 14.78
CA SER A 445 15.74 -15.34 15.33
C SER A 445 16.55 -14.23 16.01
N LEU A 446 17.67 -14.55 16.64
CA LEU A 446 18.61 -13.57 17.18
C LEU A 446 19.37 -12.83 16.07
N MET A 447 19.86 -13.57 15.07
CA MET A 447 20.60 -12.98 13.94
C MET A 447 19.75 -11.99 13.14
N THR A 448 18.48 -12.30 12.87
CA THR A 448 17.60 -11.43 12.09
C THR A 448 17.27 -10.10 12.80
N MET A 449 17.55 -9.97 14.10
CA MET A 449 17.42 -8.68 14.79
C MET A 449 18.47 -7.64 14.34
N PHE A 450 19.59 -8.11 13.79
CA PHE A 450 20.74 -7.28 13.39
C PHE A 450 20.95 -7.27 11.87
N ILE A 451 20.51 -8.31 11.19
CA ILE A 451 20.68 -8.51 9.74
C ILE A 451 19.30 -8.66 9.10
N SER A 452 19.16 -8.38 7.79
CA SER A 452 17.88 -8.55 7.11
C SER A 452 17.38 -10.00 7.13
N ASN A 453 16.07 -10.20 7.11
CA ASN A 453 15.43 -11.52 7.13
C ASN A 453 15.96 -12.43 6.01
N THR A 454 16.10 -11.89 4.79
CA THR A 454 16.58 -12.63 3.63
C THR A 454 18.03 -13.06 3.81
N ALA A 455 18.90 -12.13 4.24
CA ALA A 455 20.32 -12.45 4.48
C ALA A 455 20.48 -13.51 5.59
N THR A 456 19.69 -13.40 6.66
CA THR A 456 19.68 -14.38 7.73
C THR A 456 19.27 -15.77 7.23
N ALA A 457 18.23 -15.85 6.41
CA ALA A 457 17.78 -17.12 5.83
C ALA A 457 18.85 -17.74 4.93
N VAL A 458 19.48 -16.94 4.06
CA VAL A 458 20.55 -17.42 3.15
C VAL A 458 21.74 -17.97 3.93
N LEU A 459 22.12 -17.33 5.04
CA LEU A 459 23.23 -17.78 5.87
C LEU A 459 22.87 -19.05 6.67
N MET A 460 21.65 -19.13 7.20
CA MET A 460 21.25 -20.19 8.11
C MET A 460 20.72 -21.45 7.40
N ALA A 461 20.20 -21.32 6.17
CA ALA A 461 19.64 -22.47 5.46
C ALA A 461 20.67 -23.60 5.19
N PRO A 462 21.88 -23.34 4.65
CA PRO A 462 22.90 -24.36 4.48
C PRO A 462 23.33 -24.99 5.81
N ILE A 463 23.43 -24.19 6.87
CA ILE A 463 23.81 -24.65 8.22
C ILE A 463 22.75 -25.62 8.75
N ALA A 464 21.46 -25.26 8.61
CA ALA A 464 20.33 -26.07 9.05
C ALA A 464 20.25 -27.39 8.28
N LEU A 465 20.48 -27.35 6.97
CA LEU A 465 20.53 -28.52 6.10
C LEU A 465 21.62 -29.47 6.55
N THR A 466 22.86 -28.97 6.66
CA THR A 466 24.01 -29.76 7.09
C THR A 466 23.81 -30.36 8.48
N ALA A 467 23.26 -29.58 9.42
CA ALA A 467 22.98 -30.06 10.78
C ALA A 467 21.96 -31.20 10.79
N ALA A 468 20.86 -31.09 10.00
CA ALA A 468 19.87 -32.17 9.86
C ALA A 468 20.49 -33.45 9.24
N GLN A 469 21.32 -33.30 8.23
CA GLN A 469 22.04 -34.41 7.59
C GLN A 469 23.00 -35.11 8.57
N GLN A 470 23.74 -34.37 9.39
CA GLN A 470 24.67 -34.90 10.37
C GLN A 470 24.01 -35.79 11.44
N ILE A 471 22.76 -35.44 11.84
CA ILE A 471 22.01 -36.27 12.80
C ILE A 471 21.10 -37.28 12.10
N GLY A 472 21.12 -37.35 10.76
CA GLY A 472 20.38 -38.35 9.99
C GLY A 472 18.89 -38.18 9.96
N VAL A 473 18.38 -36.91 10.06
CA VAL A 473 16.96 -36.57 10.02
C VAL A 473 16.57 -35.77 8.79
N SER A 474 15.27 -35.74 8.50
CA SER A 474 14.72 -34.91 7.41
C SER A 474 14.98 -33.43 7.62
N PRO A 475 15.44 -32.66 6.61
CA PRO A 475 15.80 -31.27 6.77
C PRO A 475 14.59 -30.32 6.81
N TYR A 476 13.40 -30.76 6.39
CA TYR A 476 12.26 -29.86 6.21
C TYR A 476 11.88 -29.10 7.49
N SER A 477 11.80 -29.79 8.64
CA SER A 477 11.52 -29.14 9.93
C SER A 477 12.54 -28.05 10.27
N PHE A 478 13.83 -28.31 10.00
CA PHE A 478 14.92 -27.35 10.23
C PHE A 478 14.83 -26.15 9.30
N MET A 479 14.51 -26.39 8.03
CA MET A 479 14.32 -25.33 7.03
C MET A 479 13.12 -24.43 7.40
N PHE A 480 12.02 -25.01 7.84
CA PHE A 480 10.89 -24.23 8.36
C PHE A 480 11.24 -23.45 9.64
N ALA A 481 12.08 -24.01 10.53
CA ALA A 481 12.55 -23.28 11.70
C ALA A 481 13.41 -22.06 11.33
N VAL A 482 14.27 -22.20 10.31
CA VAL A 482 15.08 -21.09 9.79
C VAL A 482 14.21 -20.00 9.20
N THR A 483 13.25 -20.32 8.33
CA THR A 483 12.39 -19.30 7.72
C THR A 483 11.51 -18.59 8.75
N LEU A 484 10.99 -19.33 9.74
CA LEU A 484 10.26 -18.76 10.87
C LEU A 484 11.14 -17.84 11.71
N GLY A 485 12.32 -18.32 12.11
CA GLY A 485 13.28 -17.51 12.87
C GLY A 485 13.67 -16.23 12.14
N ALA A 486 13.93 -16.32 10.84
CA ALA A 486 14.30 -15.18 10.00
C ALA A 486 13.15 -14.18 9.80
N SER A 487 11.91 -14.67 9.64
CA SER A 487 10.76 -13.81 9.29
C SER A 487 10.06 -13.22 10.50
N MET A 488 10.13 -13.87 11.68
CA MET A 488 9.41 -13.47 12.89
C MET A 488 10.22 -12.53 13.78
N CYS A 489 10.73 -11.43 13.22
CA CYS A 489 11.51 -10.45 13.95
C CYS A 489 10.62 -9.33 14.51
N PHE A 490 10.01 -9.59 15.65
CA PHE A 490 9.06 -8.68 16.30
C PHE A 490 9.69 -7.82 17.40
N ALA A 491 10.82 -8.23 17.97
CA ALA A 491 11.45 -7.57 19.09
C ALA A 491 12.21 -6.27 18.73
N SER A 492 12.44 -6.01 17.44
CA SER A 492 13.14 -4.81 16.98
C SER A 492 12.31 -4.00 15.98
N PRO A 493 12.21 -2.66 16.15
CA PRO A 493 11.56 -1.80 15.16
C PRO A 493 12.41 -1.60 13.90
N PHE A 494 13.70 -1.88 13.94
CA PHE A 494 14.65 -1.59 12.85
C PHE A 494 14.97 -2.79 11.99
N SER A 495 14.65 -3.99 12.44
CA SER A 495 14.94 -5.23 11.71
C SER A 495 14.11 -5.39 10.44
N THR A 496 12.92 -4.80 10.39
CA THR A 496 12.04 -4.88 9.22
C THR A 496 11.42 -3.53 8.89
N PRO A 497 11.31 -3.16 7.59
CA PRO A 497 10.66 -1.91 7.18
C PRO A 497 9.21 -1.77 7.69
N PRO A 498 8.37 -2.81 7.76
CA PRO A 498 7.04 -2.75 8.37
C PRO A 498 7.03 -2.19 9.78
N ASN A 499 7.92 -2.70 10.64
CA ASN A 499 8.03 -2.26 12.03
C ASN A 499 8.44 -0.79 12.11
N ALA A 500 9.42 -0.38 11.31
CA ALA A 500 9.88 1.00 11.24
C ALA A 500 8.78 1.98 10.78
N LEU A 501 7.95 1.58 9.79
CA LEU A 501 6.83 2.38 9.29
C LEU A 501 5.81 2.69 10.39
N VAL A 502 5.39 1.67 11.16
CA VAL A 502 4.37 1.85 12.18
C VAL A 502 4.90 2.49 13.46
N MET A 503 6.21 2.45 13.71
CA MET A 503 6.84 3.02 14.90
C MET A 503 6.49 4.49 15.07
N LYS A 504 6.71 5.31 14.03
CA LYS A 504 6.41 6.75 14.07
C LYS A 504 4.92 7.03 14.14
N ALA A 505 4.11 6.33 13.32
CA ALA A 505 2.67 6.53 13.24
C ALA A 505 1.96 6.12 14.53
N GLY A 506 2.39 5.02 15.17
CA GLY A 506 1.85 4.54 16.44
C GLY A 506 2.48 5.17 17.69
N ARG A 507 3.51 6.02 17.50
CA ARG A 507 4.31 6.62 18.59
C ARG A 507 4.90 5.58 19.54
N TYR A 508 5.37 4.46 19.00
CA TYR A 508 6.00 3.40 19.77
C TYR A 508 7.46 3.74 20.08
N THR A 509 7.92 3.26 21.20
CA THR A 509 9.33 3.26 21.58
C THR A 509 9.95 1.90 21.27
N PHE A 510 11.26 1.80 21.25
CA PHE A 510 11.96 0.53 21.14
C PHE A 510 11.49 -0.49 22.20
N MET A 511 11.28 -0.03 23.44
CA MET A 511 10.83 -0.87 24.54
C MET A 511 9.42 -1.48 24.30
N ASP A 512 8.55 -0.80 23.56
CA ASP A 512 7.23 -1.35 23.25
C ASP A 512 7.34 -2.59 22.34
N TYR A 513 8.33 -2.62 21.43
CA TYR A 513 8.64 -3.79 20.60
C TYR A 513 9.22 -4.93 21.44
N ILE A 514 10.09 -4.64 22.39
CA ILE A 514 10.59 -5.65 23.35
C ILE A 514 9.43 -6.23 24.16
N ILE A 515 8.57 -5.39 24.72
CA ILE A 515 7.49 -5.84 25.63
C ILE A 515 6.44 -6.70 24.87
N VAL A 516 6.11 -6.35 23.63
CA VAL A 516 5.08 -7.05 22.86
C VAL A 516 5.68 -8.09 21.92
N GLY A 517 6.76 -7.74 21.22
CA GLY A 517 7.33 -8.56 20.16
C GLY A 517 8.18 -9.71 20.69
N LEU A 518 9.02 -9.48 21.71
CA LEU A 518 9.89 -10.54 22.22
C LEU A 518 9.12 -11.73 22.80
N PRO A 519 8.07 -11.55 23.64
CA PRO A 519 7.26 -12.67 24.11
C PRO A 519 6.58 -13.42 22.97
N LEU A 520 6.06 -12.71 21.97
CA LEU A 520 5.45 -13.34 20.79
C LEU A 520 6.47 -14.20 20.03
N GLN A 521 7.68 -13.67 19.79
CA GLN A 521 8.77 -14.35 19.10
C GLN A 521 9.20 -15.61 19.86
N ILE A 522 9.33 -15.55 21.18
CA ILE A 522 9.67 -16.70 22.02
C ILE A 522 8.56 -17.76 22.02
N ILE A 523 7.30 -17.35 22.19
CA ILE A 523 6.15 -18.28 22.21
C ILE A 523 6.03 -19.02 20.87
N ILE A 524 6.17 -18.30 19.74
CA ILE A 524 6.19 -18.92 18.42
C ILE A 524 7.32 -19.94 18.34
N GLY A 525 8.54 -19.59 18.78
CA GLY A 525 9.68 -20.50 18.76
C GLY A 525 9.44 -21.79 19.55
N ILE A 526 8.95 -21.68 20.77
CA ILE A 526 8.67 -22.83 21.63
C ILE A 526 7.57 -23.72 21.01
N VAL A 527 6.45 -23.11 20.61
CA VAL A 527 5.31 -23.86 20.08
C VAL A 527 5.68 -24.52 18.75
N MET A 528 6.36 -23.79 17.86
CA MET A 528 6.73 -24.33 16.55
C MET A 528 7.85 -25.37 16.62
N THR A 529 8.75 -25.31 17.60
CA THR A 529 9.70 -26.40 17.85
C THR A 529 9.00 -27.74 18.11
N ILE A 530 7.84 -27.71 18.76
CA ILE A 530 7.06 -28.93 19.03
C ILE A 530 6.21 -29.33 17.82
N ILE A 531 5.64 -28.36 17.12
CA ILE A 531 4.66 -28.60 16.03
C ILE A 531 5.34 -28.93 14.71
N LEU A 532 6.49 -28.32 14.38
CA LEU A 532 7.15 -28.57 13.09
C LEU A 532 7.46 -30.04 12.84
N PRO A 533 8.00 -30.83 13.80
CA PRO A 533 8.24 -32.26 13.58
C PRO A 533 6.94 -33.09 13.46
N LEU A 534 5.80 -32.58 13.93
CA LEU A 534 4.50 -33.22 13.72
C LEU A 534 3.97 -33.00 12.30
N LEU A 535 4.26 -31.83 11.72
CA LEU A 535 3.87 -31.49 10.35
C LEU A 535 4.86 -32.06 9.31
N PHE A 536 6.14 -32.04 9.63
CA PHE A 536 7.26 -32.50 8.80
C PHE A 536 8.16 -33.41 9.65
N PRO A 537 7.86 -34.71 9.73
CA PRO A 537 8.61 -35.65 10.56
C PRO A 537 10.10 -35.67 10.26
N PHE A 538 10.88 -35.92 11.31
CA PHE A 538 12.34 -36.03 11.24
C PHE A 538 12.83 -37.16 10.37
#